data_c0b548000f501b8f99c389232d576870
#
_entry.id   c0b548000f501b8f99c389232d576870
#
_cell.length_a   1.000
_cell.length_b   1.000
_cell.length_c   1.000
_cell.angle_alpha   90.00
_cell.angle_beta   90.00
_cell.angle_gamma   90.00
#
_symmetry.space_group_name_H-M   'P 1'
#
loop_
_entity.id
_entity.type
_entity.pdbx_description
1 polymer ?
#
loop_
_entity_poly.entity_id
_entity_poly.type
_entity_poly.pdbx_seq_one_letter_code
_entity_poly.pdbx_strand_id
1 'polypeptide(L)'
;VLGAFGAPAAKHEKWQPHPIQGWAPNFIPLVAEKGLDGKVHDEVKLVGGDAGIQTALELAKKEGIFCGISGGATVATALEVCRSAPKGSVVLAMVPDTAERYLSTPLFAGVAAEMSEEE
;
A
#
# COMPACT_ATOMS: atom_id res chain seq x y z
N VAL A 1 12.35 -0.97 7.67
CA VAL A 1 13.52 -0.36 8.33
C VAL A 1 13.11 0.03 9.72
N LEU A 2 13.54 -0.75 10.70
CA LEU A 2 13.21 -0.52 12.10
C LEU A 2 14.44 0.10 12.78
N GLY A 3 14.35 1.42 13.06
CA GLY A 3 15.26 2.10 13.95
C GLY A 3 14.72 2.08 15.39
N ALA A 4 15.47 2.62 16.32
CA ALA A 4 14.95 2.85 17.66
C ALA A 4 13.81 3.90 17.63
N PHE A 5 12.83 3.77 18.54
CA PHE A 5 11.76 4.76 18.68
C PHE A 5 12.31 6.19 18.78
N GLY A 6 11.71 7.11 18.03
CA GLY A 6 12.13 8.51 17.98
C GLY A 6 13.42 8.79 17.20
N ALA A 7 14.16 7.77 16.73
CA ALA A 7 15.29 7.98 15.84
C ALA A 7 14.79 8.22 14.40
N PRO A 8 15.39 9.18 13.65
CA PRO A 8 15.05 9.39 12.25
C PRO A 8 15.36 8.15 11.43
N ALA A 9 14.33 7.53 10.83
CA ALA A 9 14.47 6.35 9.98
C ALA A 9 15.38 6.63 8.76
N ALA A 10 15.37 7.85 8.24
CA ALA A 10 16.22 8.28 7.13
C ALA A 10 17.74 8.19 7.43
N LYS A 11 18.13 8.07 8.69
CA LYS A 11 19.53 7.81 9.08
C LYS A 11 19.94 6.35 8.96
N HIS A 12 18.98 5.45 8.76
CA HIS A 12 19.29 4.04 8.58
C HIS A 12 19.74 3.81 7.13
N GLU A 13 20.86 3.12 6.94
CA GLU A 13 21.47 2.89 5.61
C GLU A 13 20.54 2.24 4.57
N LYS A 14 19.57 1.46 5.03
CA LYS A 14 18.58 0.75 4.19
C LYS A 14 17.28 1.53 4.02
N TRP A 15 17.15 2.72 4.60
CA TRP A 15 15.93 3.52 4.45
C TRP A 15 15.83 4.07 3.03
N GLN A 16 14.67 3.95 2.44
CA GLN A 16 14.32 4.55 1.16
C GLN A 16 12.93 5.18 1.25
N PRO A 17 12.70 6.31 0.57
CA PRO A 17 11.35 6.84 0.42
C PRO A 17 10.44 5.79 -0.20
N HIS A 18 9.19 5.74 0.26
CA HIS A 18 8.18 4.83 -0.29
C HIS A 18 7.10 5.64 -1.02
N PRO A 19 6.63 5.21 -2.21
CA PRO A 19 5.60 5.92 -2.96
C PRO A 19 4.25 5.96 -2.25
N ILE A 20 4.00 5.05 -1.30
CA ILE A 20 2.80 5.12 -0.45
C ILE A 20 3.08 6.08 0.68
N GLN A 21 2.42 7.25 0.65
CA GLN A 21 2.57 8.27 1.68
C GLN A 21 2.19 7.73 3.06
N GLY A 22 3.05 7.99 4.04
CA GLY A 22 2.84 7.58 5.42
C GLY A 22 3.26 6.15 5.77
N TRP A 23 3.61 5.30 4.80
CA TRP A 23 4.05 3.93 5.08
C TRP A 23 5.51 3.80 5.51
N ALA A 24 6.36 4.72 5.07
CA ALA A 24 7.76 4.77 5.49
C ALA A 24 8.15 6.19 5.96
N PRO A 25 7.52 6.71 7.02
CA PRO A 25 7.89 8.00 7.57
C PRO A 25 9.31 7.98 8.12
N ASN A 26 9.91 9.16 8.26
CA ASN A 26 11.24 9.30 8.84
C ASN A 26 11.26 9.12 10.37
N PHE A 27 10.38 8.30 10.90
CA PHE A 27 10.33 7.95 12.34
C PHE A 27 9.47 6.70 12.52
N ILE A 28 9.60 6.01 13.65
CA ILE A 28 8.69 4.93 14.03
C ILE A 28 7.56 5.52 14.86
N PRO A 29 6.30 5.45 14.39
CA PRO A 29 5.16 5.90 15.18
C PRO A 29 5.02 5.06 16.47
N LEU A 30 4.67 5.71 17.59
CA LEU A 30 4.49 5.04 18.87
C LEU A 30 3.46 3.88 18.80
N VAL A 31 2.44 4.04 17.98
CA VAL A 31 1.42 2.99 17.74
C VAL A 31 2.06 1.76 17.07
N ALA A 32 2.92 1.97 16.07
CA ALA A 32 3.62 0.87 15.41
C ALA A 32 4.60 0.17 16.36
N GLU A 33 5.36 0.92 17.16
CA GLU A 33 6.25 0.37 18.17
C GLU A 33 5.50 -0.51 19.17
N LYS A 34 4.44 0.02 19.76
CA LYS A 34 3.61 -0.73 20.73
C LYS A 34 2.93 -1.95 20.10
N GLY A 35 2.52 -1.85 18.84
CA GLY A 35 1.94 -2.97 18.11
C GLY A 35 2.95 -4.09 17.85
N LEU A 36 4.19 -3.74 17.49
CA LEU A 36 5.27 -4.70 17.29
C LEU A 36 5.70 -5.36 18.60
N ASP A 37 5.87 -4.59 19.67
CA ASP A 37 6.25 -5.08 21.00
C ASP A 37 5.13 -5.96 21.59
N GLY A 38 3.88 -5.57 21.43
CA GLY A 38 2.71 -6.33 21.89
C GLY A 38 2.40 -7.57 21.07
N LYS A 39 3.12 -7.80 19.96
CA LYS A 39 2.90 -8.92 19.02
C LYS A 39 1.43 -9.07 18.63
N VAL A 40 0.76 -7.94 18.35
CA VAL A 40 -0.66 -7.90 17.97
C VAL A 40 -0.88 -8.30 16.51
N HIS A 41 0.15 -8.78 15.83
CA HIS A 41 0.14 -9.26 14.45
C HIS A 41 0.86 -10.61 14.37
N ASP A 42 0.49 -11.44 13.42
CA ASP A 42 1.10 -12.75 13.19
C ASP A 42 2.30 -12.65 12.26
N GLU A 43 2.21 -11.82 11.23
CA GLU A 43 3.25 -11.67 10.21
C GLU A 43 3.27 -10.24 9.64
N VAL A 44 4.47 -9.78 9.25
CA VAL A 44 4.67 -8.54 8.49
C VAL A 44 5.03 -8.91 7.05
N LYS A 45 4.19 -8.56 6.10
CA LYS A 45 4.43 -8.70 4.66
C LYS A 45 5.01 -7.42 4.08
N LEU A 46 6.01 -7.57 3.22
CA LEU A 46 6.57 -6.45 2.47
C LEU A 46 5.92 -6.38 1.10
N VAL A 47 5.56 -5.17 0.67
CA VAL A 47 4.98 -4.91 -0.65
C VAL A 47 5.70 -3.73 -1.30
N GLY A 48 6.01 -3.85 -2.59
CA GLY A 48 6.58 -2.75 -3.36
C GLY A 48 5.54 -1.70 -3.73
N GLY A 49 5.98 -0.44 -3.85
CA GLY A 49 5.09 0.65 -4.25
C GLY A 49 4.50 0.46 -5.64
N ASP A 50 5.28 -0.08 -6.58
CA ASP A 50 4.83 -0.36 -7.94
C ASP A 50 3.69 -1.39 -7.95
N ALA A 51 3.77 -2.43 -7.11
CA ALA A 51 2.69 -3.40 -6.96
C ALA A 51 1.41 -2.76 -6.43
N GLY A 52 1.54 -1.80 -5.51
CA GLY A 52 0.41 -1.02 -5.00
C GLY A 52 -0.25 -0.17 -6.08
N ILE A 53 0.55 0.57 -6.86
CA ILE A 53 0.07 1.40 -7.96
C ILE A 53 -0.63 0.53 -9.01
N GLN A 54 0.02 -0.51 -9.48
CA GLN A 54 -0.53 -1.39 -10.51
C GLN A 54 -1.85 -2.03 -10.06
N THR A 55 -1.90 -2.54 -8.82
CA THR A 55 -3.11 -3.17 -8.29
C THR A 55 -4.25 -2.16 -8.11
N ALA A 56 -3.97 -0.92 -7.68
CA ALA A 56 -4.99 0.12 -7.58
C ALA A 56 -5.61 0.45 -8.94
N LEU A 57 -4.79 0.56 -10.00
CA LEU A 57 -5.26 0.78 -11.38
C LEU A 57 -6.07 -0.41 -11.89
N GLU A 58 -5.64 -1.64 -11.61
CA GLU A 58 -6.38 -2.83 -12.01
C GLU A 58 -7.72 -2.97 -11.28
N LEU A 59 -7.78 -2.65 -10.00
CA LEU A 59 -9.01 -2.60 -9.22
C LEU A 59 -10.01 -1.60 -9.82
N ALA A 60 -9.56 -0.41 -10.17
CA ALA A 60 -10.39 0.59 -10.83
C ALA A 60 -10.91 0.08 -12.17
N LYS A 61 -10.03 -0.47 -13.00
CA LYS A 61 -10.35 -0.89 -14.39
C LYS A 61 -11.19 -2.17 -14.46
N LYS A 62 -10.92 -3.15 -13.61
CA LYS A 62 -11.54 -4.49 -13.70
C LYS A 62 -12.72 -4.67 -12.75
N GLU A 63 -12.67 -4.02 -11.58
CA GLU A 63 -13.64 -4.24 -10.50
C GLU A 63 -14.45 -2.98 -10.17
N GLY A 64 -14.11 -1.82 -10.76
CA GLY A 64 -14.77 -0.56 -10.43
C GLY A 64 -14.43 -0.04 -9.02
N ILE A 65 -13.38 -0.56 -8.39
CA ILE A 65 -12.95 -0.16 -7.05
C ILE A 65 -11.91 0.95 -7.17
N PHE A 66 -12.33 2.18 -6.92
CA PHE A 66 -11.52 3.38 -7.08
C PHE A 66 -10.82 3.73 -5.76
N CYS A 67 -9.61 3.18 -5.53
CA CYS A 67 -8.88 3.30 -4.27
C CYS A 67 -7.50 3.95 -4.44
N GLY A 68 -6.94 4.44 -3.34
CA GLY A 68 -5.57 4.95 -3.29
C GLY A 68 -4.50 3.85 -3.38
N ILE A 69 -3.22 4.26 -3.46
CA ILE A 69 -2.08 3.35 -3.62
C ILE A 69 -1.98 2.36 -2.45
N SER A 70 -2.29 2.81 -1.23
CA SER A 70 -2.28 1.94 -0.04
C SER A 70 -3.33 0.85 -0.11
N GLY A 71 -4.53 1.14 -0.62
CA GLY A 71 -5.56 0.13 -0.91
C GLY A 71 -5.09 -0.91 -1.91
N GLY A 72 -4.47 -0.45 -3.02
CA GLY A 72 -3.85 -1.33 -4.00
C GLY A 72 -2.78 -2.25 -3.39
N ALA A 73 -1.90 -1.70 -2.56
CA ALA A 73 -0.85 -2.47 -1.88
C ALA A 73 -1.42 -3.51 -0.92
N THR A 74 -2.44 -3.14 -0.14
CA THR A 74 -3.10 -4.06 0.78
C THR A 74 -3.77 -5.22 0.02
N VAL A 75 -4.46 -4.91 -1.08
CA VAL A 75 -5.10 -5.94 -1.92
C VAL A 75 -4.06 -6.82 -2.63
N ALA A 76 -2.96 -6.24 -3.15
CA ALA A 76 -1.87 -7.01 -3.75
C ALA A 76 -1.33 -8.07 -2.76
N THR A 77 -1.08 -7.65 -1.52
CA THR A 77 -0.62 -8.55 -0.45
C THR A 77 -1.68 -9.59 -0.08
N ALA A 78 -2.95 -9.19 0.01
CA ALA A 78 -4.05 -10.12 0.27
C ALA A 78 -4.17 -11.20 -0.82
N LEU A 79 -4.02 -10.82 -2.09
CA LEU A 79 -4.02 -11.78 -3.21
C LEU A 79 -2.84 -12.75 -3.14
N GLU A 80 -1.67 -12.29 -2.69
CA GLU A 80 -0.52 -13.18 -2.43
C GLU A 80 -0.85 -14.20 -1.34
N VAL A 81 -1.42 -13.74 -0.22
CA VAL A 81 -1.87 -14.62 0.87
C VAL A 81 -2.91 -15.63 0.38
N CYS A 82 -3.86 -15.21 -0.44
CA CYS A 82 -4.90 -16.09 -1.01
C CYS A 82 -4.32 -17.25 -1.83
N ARG A 83 -3.19 -17.05 -2.52
CA ARG A 83 -2.57 -18.11 -3.33
C ARG A 83 -2.07 -19.29 -2.50
N SER A 84 -1.70 -19.05 -1.25
CA SER A 84 -1.20 -20.08 -0.32
C SER A 84 -2.23 -20.49 0.75
N ALA A 85 -3.33 -19.78 0.86
CA ALA A 85 -4.37 -20.07 1.84
C ALA A 85 -5.14 -21.36 1.50
N PRO A 86 -5.60 -22.12 2.49
CA PRO A 86 -6.45 -23.29 2.28
C PRO A 86 -7.72 -22.93 1.50
N LYS A 87 -8.22 -23.88 0.68
CA LYS A 87 -9.48 -23.67 -0.05
C LYS A 87 -10.64 -23.39 0.92
N GLY A 88 -11.39 -22.33 0.62
CA GLY A 88 -12.50 -21.85 1.45
C GLY A 88 -12.11 -20.80 2.48
N SER A 89 -10.83 -20.42 2.57
CA SER A 89 -10.40 -19.30 3.41
C SER A 89 -11.04 -17.98 2.95
N VAL A 90 -11.32 -17.12 3.92
CA VAL A 90 -11.77 -15.73 3.69
C VAL A 90 -10.64 -14.79 4.10
N VAL A 91 -10.20 -13.95 3.16
CA VAL A 91 -9.15 -12.95 3.40
C VAL A 91 -9.76 -11.56 3.29
N LEU A 92 -9.65 -10.78 4.36
CA LEU A 92 -10.12 -9.39 4.41
C LEU A 92 -8.96 -8.45 4.14
N ALA A 93 -9.11 -7.55 3.18
CA ALA A 93 -8.17 -6.48 2.90
C ALA A 93 -8.79 -5.11 3.23
N MET A 94 -8.03 -4.24 3.89
CA MET A 94 -8.46 -2.86 4.14
C MET A 94 -8.18 -1.99 2.92
N VAL A 95 -9.18 -1.25 2.48
CA VAL A 95 -9.09 -0.21 1.46
C VAL A 95 -9.40 1.13 2.15
N PRO A 96 -8.37 1.88 2.60
CA PRO A 96 -8.56 2.95 3.58
C PRO A 96 -9.08 4.26 2.99
N ASP A 97 -8.91 4.49 1.70
CA ASP A 97 -9.32 5.75 1.05
C ASP A 97 -9.67 5.57 -0.43
N THR A 98 -10.17 6.64 -1.02
CA THR A 98 -10.58 6.70 -2.42
C THR A 98 -9.49 7.33 -3.29
N ALA A 99 -9.52 7.05 -4.58
CA ALA A 99 -8.48 7.48 -5.51
C ALA A 99 -8.56 8.96 -5.91
N GLU A 100 -9.67 9.66 -5.65
CA GLU A 100 -9.83 11.09 -5.99
C GLU A 100 -8.72 11.96 -5.39
N ARG A 101 -8.19 11.58 -4.23
CA ARG A 101 -7.07 12.28 -3.58
C ARG A 101 -5.75 12.14 -4.32
N TYR A 102 -5.66 11.21 -5.26
CA TYR A 102 -4.43 10.82 -5.95
C TYR A 102 -4.41 11.20 -7.43
N LEU A 103 -5.42 11.93 -7.93
CA LEU A 103 -5.53 12.32 -9.34
C LEU A 103 -4.31 13.09 -9.86
N SER A 104 -3.68 13.90 -9.00
CA SER A 104 -2.46 14.66 -9.34
C SER A 104 -1.15 13.94 -8.99
N THR A 105 -1.20 12.67 -8.64
CA THR A 105 -0.04 11.87 -8.24
C THR A 105 0.40 10.91 -9.35
N PRO A 106 1.57 10.26 -9.22
CA PRO A 106 2.02 9.23 -10.16
C PRO A 106 1.03 8.08 -10.40
N LEU A 107 0.04 7.87 -9.51
CA LEU A 107 -0.97 6.83 -9.68
C LEU A 107 -1.69 6.96 -11.03
N PHE A 108 -2.00 8.18 -11.45
CA PHE A 108 -2.74 8.46 -12.69
C PHE A 108 -1.89 9.15 -13.77
N ALA A 109 -0.55 9.17 -13.64
CA ALA A 109 0.31 9.82 -14.61
C ALA A 109 0.17 9.27 -16.05
N GLY A 110 -0.30 8.04 -16.20
CA GLY A 110 -0.56 7.41 -17.49
C GLY A 110 -1.98 7.56 -18.02
N VAL A 111 -2.85 8.30 -17.30
CA VAL A 111 -4.25 8.52 -17.71
C VAL A 111 -4.36 9.94 -18.26
N ALA A 112 -4.84 10.09 -19.48
CA ALA A 112 -5.06 11.40 -20.11
C ALA A 112 -6.22 12.14 -19.39
N ALA A 113 -6.11 13.48 -19.31
CA ALA A 113 -7.16 14.31 -18.75
C ALA A 113 -8.40 14.40 -19.65
N GLU A 114 -8.22 14.18 -20.94
CA GLU A 114 -9.27 14.19 -21.96
C GLU A 114 -9.35 12.84 -22.64
N MET A 115 -10.55 12.42 -22.99
CA MET A 115 -10.77 11.19 -23.76
C MET A 115 -10.19 11.35 -25.17
N SER A 116 -9.57 10.30 -25.68
CA SER A 116 -9.18 10.23 -27.09
C SER A 116 -10.43 10.02 -27.98
N GLU A 117 -10.33 10.35 -29.27
CA GLU A 117 -11.43 10.10 -30.22
C GLU A 117 -11.75 8.59 -30.40
N GLU A 118 -10.86 7.72 -29.91
CA GLU A 118 -11.00 6.24 -29.99
C GLU A 118 -11.62 5.64 -28.70
N GLU A 119 -11.77 6.42 -27.65
CA GLU A 119 -12.42 6.03 -26.39
C GLU A 119 -13.88 6.48 -26.31
#